data_de2c790953ba90a306c889fffb6bfeac
#
_entry.id   de2c790953ba90a306c889fffb6bfeac
#
_cell.length_a   1.000
_cell.length_b   1.000
_cell.length_c   1.000
_cell.angle_alpha   90.00
_cell.angle_beta   90.00
_cell.angle_gamma   90.00
#
_symmetry.space_group_name_H-M   'P 1'
#
loop_
_entity.id
_entity.type
_entity.pdbx_description
1 polymer ?
#
loop_
_entity_poly.entity_id
_entity_poly.type
_entity_poly.pdbx_seq_one_letter_code
_entity_poly.pdbx_strand_id
1 'polypeptide(L)'
;LTPLYLEGLILQCLALLAETSAPLTTVQTAMNKADQQHIPRGTVMHTIKISDTRTLTLSTADLSAVHLAHDILTEQYKNPPTVHELSEQVSLSLQKLNYAFLHEYDTTISDYILSLKMGYGAKLLSETLLGVDEIALQCGYHYPANFIRMFKKYYGVTPLQFRKFITR
;
A
#
# COMPACT_ATOMS: atom_id res chain seq x y z
N LEU A 1 7.62 -2.89 25.07
CA LEU A 1 7.72 -1.78 24.11
C LEU A 1 7.66 -0.48 24.88
N THR A 2 8.76 0.29 24.87
CA THR A 2 8.89 1.54 25.62
C THR A 2 8.03 2.65 24.97
N PRO A 3 7.54 3.64 25.76
CA PRO A 3 6.76 4.78 25.24
C PRO A 3 7.45 5.51 24.08
N LEU A 4 8.75 5.64 24.12
CA LEU A 4 9.61 6.24 23.07
C LEU A 4 9.52 5.54 21.71
N TYR A 5 9.32 4.23 21.69
CA TYR A 5 9.17 3.46 20.44
C TYR A 5 7.80 3.73 19.78
N LEU A 6 6.75 3.89 20.60
CA LEU A 6 5.40 4.25 20.15
C LEU A 6 5.36 5.68 19.61
N GLU A 7 6.04 6.63 20.27
CA GLU A 7 6.16 8.01 19.77
C GLU A 7 6.89 8.07 18.44
N GLY A 8 7.96 7.31 18.26
CA GLY A 8 8.69 7.22 17.00
C GLY A 8 7.83 6.65 15.88
N LEU A 9 7.03 5.61 16.14
CA LEU A 9 6.16 4.99 15.17
C LEU A 9 5.01 5.92 14.76
N ILE A 10 4.44 6.66 15.71
CA ILE A 10 3.37 7.65 15.47
C ILE A 10 3.91 8.81 14.63
N LEU A 11 5.10 9.33 14.94
CA LEU A 11 5.74 10.40 14.17
C LEU A 11 6.09 9.95 12.74
N GLN A 12 6.52 8.70 12.57
CA GLN A 12 6.83 8.12 11.26
C GLN A 12 5.57 7.93 10.41
N CYS A 13 4.45 7.50 11.02
CA CYS A 13 3.15 7.41 10.35
C CYS A 13 2.60 8.81 9.98
N LEU A 14 2.77 9.81 10.83
CA LEU A 14 2.34 11.19 10.55
C LEU A 14 3.20 11.84 9.46
N ALA A 15 4.49 11.55 9.41
CA ALA A 15 5.38 12.03 8.35
C ALA A 15 4.99 11.45 6.98
N LEU A 16 4.70 10.14 6.90
CA LEU A 16 4.23 9.48 5.68
C LEU A 16 2.87 10.02 5.19
N LEU A 17 2.00 10.45 6.12
CA LEU A 17 0.71 11.06 5.79
C LEU A 17 0.85 12.51 5.29
N ALA A 18 1.88 13.24 5.72
CA ALA A 18 2.16 14.60 5.27
C ALA A 18 2.71 14.64 3.82
N GLU A 19 3.43 13.62 3.39
CA GLU A 19 3.98 13.54 2.03
C GLU A 19 2.92 13.24 0.96
N THR A 20 1.75 12.68 1.33
CA THR A 20 0.63 12.41 0.40
C THR A 20 -0.25 13.63 0.10
N SER A 21 0.05 14.81 0.64
CA SER A 21 -0.75 16.03 0.43
C SER A 21 -0.18 16.98 -0.63
N ALA A 22 0.74 16.57 -1.47
CA ALA A 22 1.22 17.40 -2.58
C ALA A 22 0.15 17.51 -3.68
N PRO A 23 -0.14 18.72 -4.20
CA PRO A 23 -1.19 18.90 -5.21
C PRO A 23 -0.81 18.27 -6.54
N LEU A 24 -1.72 17.48 -7.06
CA LEU A 24 -1.67 16.70 -8.32
C LEU A 24 -1.53 17.54 -9.62
N THR A 25 -1.16 18.81 -9.55
CA THR A 25 -1.24 19.72 -10.72
C THR A 25 0.03 19.78 -11.57
N THR A 26 1.14 19.21 -11.13
CA THR A 26 2.42 19.37 -11.86
C THR A 26 2.84 18.15 -12.67
N VAL A 27 2.22 16.99 -12.48
CA VAL A 27 2.61 15.75 -13.16
C VAL A 27 1.91 15.57 -14.51
N GLN A 28 0.74 16.17 -14.70
CA GLN A 28 -0.06 16.05 -15.91
C GLN A 28 0.56 16.72 -17.14
N THR A 29 1.43 17.73 -16.95
CA THR A 29 2.00 18.52 -18.08
C THR A 29 3.29 17.91 -18.64
N ALA A 30 3.94 17.01 -17.92
CA ALA A 30 5.17 16.36 -18.37
C ALA A 30 4.92 15.09 -19.23
N MET A 31 3.73 14.47 -19.14
CA MET A 31 3.45 13.22 -19.87
C MET A 31 3.01 13.40 -21.33
N ASN A 32 2.66 14.61 -21.77
CA ASN A 32 2.14 14.84 -23.12
C ASN A 32 3.19 15.21 -24.17
N LYS A 33 4.49 15.09 -23.89
CA LYS A 33 5.55 15.51 -24.83
C LYS A 33 6.62 14.46 -25.13
N ALA A 34 6.42 13.21 -24.71
CA ALA A 34 7.39 12.11 -24.93
C ALA A 34 6.83 10.98 -25.81
N ASP A 35 5.77 11.23 -26.58
CA ASP A 35 5.27 10.24 -27.52
C ASP A 35 5.83 10.52 -28.93
N GLN A 36 6.50 9.52 -29.48
CA GLN A 36 7.10 9.34 -30.80
C GLN A 36 8.63 9.44 -30.84
N GLN A 37 9.31 8.62 -30.06
CA GLN A 37 10.62 8.13 -30.50
C GLN A 37 10.64 6.61 -30.39
N HIS A 38 10.85 5.99 -31.53
CA HIS A 38 11.06 4.57 -31.76
C HIS A 38 12.15 4.03 -30.82
N ILE A 39 11.73 3.43 -29.67
CA ILE A 39 12.64 2.80 -28.72
C ILE A 39 13.12 1.49 -29.35
N PRO A 40 14.43 1.31 -29.57
CA PRO A 40 14.95 0.02 -30.03
C PRO A 40 14.63 -1.03 -28.98
N ARG A 41 14.16 -2.19 -29.42
CA ARG A 41 13.81 -3.35 -28.60
C ARG A 41 15.03 -3.93 -27.86
N GLY A 42 15.44 -3.27 -26.81
CA GLY A 42 16.29 -3.86 -25.77
C GLY A 42 15.44 -4.02 -24.53
N THR A 43 14.72 -5.13 -24.39
CA THR A 43 13.99 -5.43 -23.17
C THR A 43 15.01 -5.60 -22.04
N VAL A 44 15.12 -4.62 -21.16
CA VAL A 44 15.93 -4.77 -19.96
C VAL A 44 15.27 -5.85 -19.11
N MET A 45 16.01 -6.91 -18.86
CA MET A 45 15.54 -8.07 -18.10
C MET A 45 16.15 -8.02 -16.70
N HIS A 46 15.31 -7.96 -15.67
CA HIS A 46 15.72 -8.05 -14.29
C HIS A 46 15.53 -9.49 -13.81
N THR A 47 16.59 -10.12 -13.31
CA THR A 47 16.50 -11.47 -12.76
C THR A 47 16.50 -11.39 -11.25
N ILE A 48 15.40 -11.83 -10.63
CA ILE A 48 15.26 -11.91 -9.17
C ILE A 48 15.40 -13.35 -8.70
N LYS A 49 16.08 -13.56 -7.59
CA LYS A 49 16.24 -14.87 -6.97
C LYS A 49 15.06 -15.15 -6.06
N ILE A 50 14.27 -16.19 -6.36
CA ILE A 50 13.14 -16.62 -5.53
C ILE A 50 13.59 -17.62 -4.47
N SER A 51 14.49 -18.52 -4.83
CA SER A 51 15.10 -19.52 -3.95
C SER A 51 16.48 -19.90 -4.51
N ASP A 52 17.21 -20.80 -3.82
CA ASP A 52 18.54 -21.22 -4.28
C ASP A 52 18.53 -21.87 -5.67
N THR A 53 17.40 -22.44 -6.08
CA THR A 53 17.24 -23.13 -7.37
C THR A 53 16.30 -22.46 -8.34
N ARG A 54 15.64 -21.34 -7.96
CA ARG A 54 14.62 -20.69 -8.77
C ARG A 54 14.88 -19.20 -8.91
N THR A 55 14.90 -18.75 -10.16
CA THR A 55 14.97 -17.34 -10.53
C THR A 55 13.73 -16.95 -11.31
N LEU A 56 13.33 -15.70 -11.22
CA LEU A 56 12.28 -15.09 -12.01
C LEU A 56 12.88 -13.95 -12.82
N THR A 57 12.60 -13.94 -14.10
CA THR A 57 13.02 -12.87 -14.99
C THR A 57 11.84 -11.93 -15.22
N LEU A 58 12.05 -10.63 -14.97
CA LEU A 58 11.08 -9.56 -15.16
C LEU A 58 11.53 -8.67 -16.31
N SER A 59 10.63 -8.39 -17.23
CA SER A 59 10.80 -7.38 -18.27
C SER A 59 10.43 -6.00 -17.73
N THR A 60 10.79 -4.95 -18.45
CA THR A 60 10.31 -3.58 -18.16
C THR A 60 8.78 -3.49 -18.16
N ALA A 61 8.11 -4.24 -19.07
CA ALA A 61 6.65 -4.33 -19.11
C ALA A 61 6.08 -4.98 -17.84
N ASP A 62 6.75 -6.01 -17.30
CA ASP A 62 6.34 -6.65 -16.04
C ASP A 62 6.46 -5.67 -14.84
N LEU A 63 7.52 -4.88 -14.79
CA LEU A 63 7.68 -3.86 -13.75
C LEU A 63 6.61 -2.77 -13.87
N SER A 64 6.31 -2.31 -15.09
CA SER A 64 5.21 -1.36 -15.31
C SER A 64 3.86 -1.94 -14.86
N ALA A 65 3.61 -3.23 -15.08
CA ALA A 65 2.41 -3.91 -14.64
C ALA A 65 2.35 -4.02 -13.10
N VAL A 66 3.50 -4.20 -12.43
CA VAL A 66 3.58 -4.19 -10.95
C VAL A 66 3.30 -2.80 -10.38
N HIS A 67 3.83 -1.74 -11.01
CA HIS A 67 3.51 -0.36 -10.61
C HIS A 67 2.03 -0.06 -10.80
N LEU A 68 1.42 -0.50 -11.91
CA LEU A 68 -0.02 -0.37 -12.12
C LEU A 68 -0.82 -1.12 -11.03
N ALA A 69 -0.39 -2.32 -10.64
CA ALA A 69 -1.02 -3.06 -9.55
C ALA A 69 -0.96 -2.29 -8.22
N HIS A 70 0.17 -1.68 -7.91
CA HIS A 70 0.35 -0.83 -6.73
C HIS A 70 -0.63 0.36 -6.74
N ASP A 71 -0.77 1.05 -7.88
CA ASP A 71 -1.66 2.20 -8.02
C ASP A 71 -3.13 1.79 -7.85
N ILE A 72 -3.56 0.68 -8.47
CA ILE A 72 -4.91 0.12 -8.29
C ILE A 72 -5.18 -0.16 -6.81
N LEU A 73 -4.25 -0.78 -6.10
CA LEU A 73 -4.40 -1.09 -4.68
C LEU A 73 -4.48 0.18 -3.82
N THR A 74 -3.68 1.20 -4.16
CA THR A 74 -3.68 2.49 -3.46
C THR A 74 -5.01 3.22 -3.63
N GLU A 75 -5.60 3.19 -4.82
CA GLU A 75 -6.87 3.83 -5.10
C GLU A 75 -8.06 3.05 -4.51
N GLN A 76 -8.00 1.72 -4.55
CA GLN A 76 -9.11 0.85 -4.18
C GLN A 76 -8.93 0.15 -2.82
N TYR A 77 -8.08 0.66 -1.93
CA TYR A 77 -7.71 -0.01 -0.67
C TYR A 77 -8.90 -0.37 0.25
N LYS A 78 -10.03 0.33 0.14
CA LYS A 78 -11.26 0.02 0.92
C LYS A 78 -11.86 -1.31 0.50
N ASN A 79 -12.00 -1.51 -0.81
CA ASN A 79 -12.51 -2.72 -1.44
C ASN A 79 -11.53 -3.16 -2.54
N PRO A 80 -10.34 -3.62 -2.18
CA PRO A 80 -9.33 -4.00 -3.17
C PRO A 80 -9.80 -5.22 -3.96
N PRO A 81 -9.41 -5.33 -5.23
CA PRO A 81 -9.60 -6.56 -5.98
C PRO A 81 -8.87 -7.72 -5.29
N THR A 82 -9.34 -8.92 -5.50
CA THR A 82 -8.59 -10.13 -5.10
C THR A 82 -7.26 -10.16 -5.85
N VAL A 83 -6.26 -10.87 -5.32
CA VAL A 83 -4.95 -10.99 -5.99
C VAL A 83 -5.10 -11.62 -7.37
N HIS A 84 -6.09 -12.50 -7.55
CA HIS A 84 -6.42 -13.11 -8.85
C HIS A 84 -6.95 -12.06 -9.84
N GLU A 85 -7.97 -11.32 -9.47
CA GLU A 85 -8.52 -10.22 -10.30
C GLU A 85 -7.45 -9.16 -10.62
N LEU A 86 -6.62 -8.81 -9.64
CA LEU A 86 -5.51 -7.89 -9.84
C LEU A 86 -4.51 -8.44 -10.88
N SER A 87 -4.18 -9.73 -10.80
CA SER A 87 -3.26 -10.36 -11.75
C SER A 87 -3.80 -10.35 -13.18
N GLU A 88 -5.12 -10.54 -13.35
CA GLU A 88 -5.79 -10.43 -14.64
C GLU A 88 -5.78 -8.99 -15.18
N GLN A 89 -6.10 -8.00 -14.32
CA GLN A 89 -6.11 -6.58 -14.70
C GLN A 89 -4.74 -6.09 -15.20
N VAL A 90 -3.65 -6.57 -14.57
CA VAL A 90 -2.30 -6.18 -14.96
C VAL A 90 -1.63 -7.17 -15.92
N SER A 91 -2.36 -8.19 -16.40
CA SER A 91 -1.88 -9.21 -17.35
C SER A 91 -0.61 -9.94 -16.88
N LEU A 92 -0.47 -10.20 -15.60
CA LEU A 92 0.59 -11.02 -15.01
C LEU A 92 0.02 -12.32 -14.43
N SER A 93 0.81 -13.40 -14.46
CA SER A 93 0.43 -14.57 -13.67
C SER A 93 0.45 -14.25 -12.18
N LEU A 94 -0.45 -14.86 -11.41
CA LEU A 94 -0.56 -14.68 -9.96
C LEU A 94 0.80 -14.83 -9.24
N GLN A 95 1.56 -15.85 -9.64
CA GLN A 95 2.87 -16.12 -9.05
C GLN A 95 3.87 -15.00 -9.38
N LYS A 96 3.89 -14.55 -10.64
CA LYS A 96 4.78 -13.50 -11.10
C LYS A 96 4.48 -12.17 -10.41
N LEU A 97 3.20 -11.82 -10.30
CA LEU A 97 2.75 -10.61 -9.61
C LEU A 97 3.19 -10.62 -8.15
N ASN A 98 2.95 -11.71 -7.40
CA ASN A 98 3.32 -11.78 -5.98
C ASN A 98 4.82 -11.61 -5.75
N TYR A 99 5.65 -12.30 -6.53
CA TYR A 99 7.12 -12.20 -6.37
C TYR A 99 7.66 -10.86 -6.83
N ALA A 100 7.15 -10.33 -7.94
CA ALA A 100 7.60 -9.05 -8.46
C ALA A 100 7.18 -7.89 -7.54
N PHE A 101 5.97 -7.94 -6.99
CA PHE A 101 5.48 -6.95 -6.02
C PHE A 101 6.32 -6.98 -4.73
N LEU A 102 6.58 -8.18 -4.19
CA LEU A 102 7.46 -8.33 -3.02
C LEU A 102 8.88 -7.81 -3.28
N HIS A 103 9.42 -8.06 -4.47
CA HIS A 103 10.74 -7.58 -4.85
C HIS A 103 10.81 -6.05 -4.98
N GLU A 104 9.78 -5.44 -5.57
CA GLU A 104 9.76 -4.00 -5.88
C GLU A 104 9.46 -3.15 -4.65
N TYR A 105 8.58 -3.64 -3.75
CA TYR A 105 8.07 -2.88 -2.62
C TYR A 105 8.46 -3.45 -1.25
N ASP A 106 9.27 -4.49 -1.17
CA ASP A 106 9.69 -5.18 0.07
C ASP A 106 8.52 -5.58 0.98
N THR A 107 7.31 -5.73 0.41
CA THR A 107 6.10 -6.10 1.15
C THR A 107 5.19 -6.98 0.32
N THR A 108 4.39 -7.83 0.97
CA THR A 108 3.36 -8.59 0.25
C THR A 108 2.17 -7.70 -0.12
N ILE A 109 1.43 -8.08 -1.17
CA ILE A 109 0.20 -7.37 -1.57
C ILE A 109 -0.78 -7.28 -0.38
N SER A 110 -0.93 -8.34 0.40
CA SER A 110 -1.83 -8.38 1.55
C SER A 110 -1.37 -7.44 2.68
N ASP A 111 -0.08 -7.39 2.97
CA ASP A 111 0.47 -6.50 3.99
C ASP A 111 0.42 -5.04 3.54
N TYR A 112 0.61 -4.80 2.24
CA TYR A 112 0.46 -3.47 1.65
C TYR A 112 -0.99 -2.95 1.81
N ILE A 113 -1.99 -3.74 1.44
CA ILE A 113 -3.41 -3.40 1.65
C ILE A 113 -3.70 -3.14 3.13
N LEU A 114 -3.16 -4.00 4.01
CA LEU A 114 -3.31 -3.82 5.45
C LEU A 114 -2.72 -2.48 5.92
N SER A 115 -1.53 -2.12 5.45
CA SER A 115 -0.88 -0.85 5.82
C SER A 115 -1.71 0.35 5.40
N LEU A 116 -2.27 0.36 4.19
CA LEU A 116 -3.15 1.42 3.69
C LEU A 116 -4.41 1.56 4.56
N LYS A 117 -5.09 0.45 4.88
CA LYS A 117 -6.28 0.45 5.75
C LYS A 117 -5.98 0.94 7.16
N MET A 118 -4.87 0.51 7.72
CA MET A 118 -4.45 0.90 9.08
C MET A 118 -4.01 2.36 9.14
N GLY A 119 -3.27 2.83 8.15
CA GLY A 119 -2.88 4.24 8.02
C GLY A 119 -4.09 5.16 7.90
N TYR A 120 -5.07 4.80 7.06
CA TYR A 120 -6.31 5.56 6.94
C TYR A 120 -7.12 5.55 8.25
N GLY A 121 -7.21 4.41 8.94
CA GLY A 121 -7.85 4.31 10.25
C GLY A 121 -7.18 5.18 11.30
N ALA A 122 -5.84 5.20 11.34
CA ALA A 122 -5.06 6.04 12.23
C ALA A 122 -5.32 7.54 11.95
N LYS A 123 -5.36 7.93 10.67
CA LYS A 123 -5.71 9.29 10.26
C LYS A 123 -7.10 9.71 10.75
N LEU A 124 -8.12 8.87 10.54
CA LEU A 124 -9.48 9.18 11.03
C LEU A 124 -9.55 9.25 12.55
N LEU A 125 -8.79 8.42 13.28
CA LEU A 125 -8.71 8.47 14.73
C LEU A 125 -8.09 9.79 15.24
N SER A 126 -7.17 10.39 14.49
CA SER A 126 -6.48 11.63 14.86
C SER A 126 -7.24 12.89 14.46
N GLU A 127 -7.89 12.87 13.31
CA GLU A 127 -8.47 14.06 12.69
C GLU A 127 -9.98 14.20 12.93
N THR A 128 -10.65 13.15 13.42
CA THR A 128 -12.11 13.13 13.55
C THR A 128 -12.58 12.63 14.91
N LEU A 129 -13.83 12.96 15.24
CA LEU A 129 -14.53 12.43 16.43
C LEU A 129 -15.39 11.19 16.12
N LEU A 130 -15.23 10.59 14.93
CA LEU A 130 -15.99 9.41 14.52
C LEU A 130 -15.82 8.25 15.50
N GLY A 131 -16.87 7.47 15.71
CA GLY A 131 -16.82 6.23 16.47
C GLY A 131 -15.90 5.19 15.83
N VAL A 132 -15.34 4.29 16.61
CA VAL A 132 -14.46 3.23 16.09
C VAL A 132 -15.20 2.35 15.09
N ASP A 133 -16.49 2.13 15.28
CA ASP A 133 -17.32 1.32 14.37
C ASP A 133 -17.49 2.01 13.00
N GLU A 134 -17.68 3.33 12.99
CA GLU A 134 -17.75 4.12 11.77
C GLU A 134 -16.41 4.12 11.03
N ILE A 135 -15.31 4.28 11.77
CA ILE A 135 -13.95 4.22 11.21
C ILE A 135 -13.68 2.84 10.59
N ALA A 136 -14.09 1.76 11.28
CA ALA A 136 -13.94 0.39 10.75
C ALA A 136 -14.64 0.24 9.41
N LEU A 137 -15.89 0.71 9.28
CA LEU A 137 -16.64 0.70 8.02
C LEU A 137 -15.94 1.51 6.93
N GLN A 138 -15.42 2.69 7.26
CA GLN A 138 -14.69 3.53 6.30
C GLN A 138 -13.37 2.90 5.84
N CYS A 139 -12.75 2.07 6.67
CA CYS A 139 -11.57 1.27 6.32
C CYS A 139 -11.90 -0.02 5.54
N GLY A 140 -13.19 -0.26 5.21
CA GLY A 140 -13.65 -1.45 4.49
C GLY A 140 -13.74 -2.71 5.35
N TYR A 141 -14.04 -2.57 6.64
CA TYR A 141 -14.32 -3.69 7.55
C TYR A 141 -15.80 -3.77 7.84
N HIS A 142 -16.47 -4.83 7.42
CA HIS A 142 -17.89 -5.06 7.75
C HIS A 142 -18.13 -5.27 9.26
N TYR A 143 -17.14 -5.84 9.95
CA TYR A 143 -17.22 -6.10 11.39
C TYR A 143 -16.16 -5.29 12.12
N PRO A 144 -16.55 -4.35 12.99
CA PRO A 144 -15.62 -3.50 13.76
C PRO A 144 -14.61 -4.29 14.59
N ALA A 145 -15.01 -5.45 15.12
CA ALA A 145 -14.13 -6.33 15.88
C ALA A 145 -12.89 -6.78 15.08
N ASN A 146 -13.05 -6.99 13.76
CA ASN A 146 -11.93 -7.35 12.88
C ASN A 146 -10.96 -6.17 12.70
N PHE A 147 -11.48 -4.96 12.51
CA PHE A 147 -10.66 -3.75 12.48
C PHE A 147 -9.88 -3.57 13.77
N ILE A 148 -10.54 -3.62 14.93
CA ILE A 148 -9.91 -3.46 16.25
C ILE A 148 -8.78 -4.47 16.43
N ARG A 149 -9.01 -5.74 16.07
CA ARG A 149 -8.00 -6.79 16.16
C ARG A 149 -6.82 -6.53 15.25
N MET A 150 -7.06 -6.15 13.99
CA MET A 150 -6.00 -5.88 13.01
C MET A 150 -5.24 -4.61 13.36
N PHE A 151 -5.93 -3.57 13.81
CA PHE A 151 -5.32 -2.32 14.27
C PHE A 151 -4.38 -2.57 15.47
N LYS A 152 -4.85 -3.36 16.46
CA LYS A 152 -4.01 -3.75 17.59
C LYS A 152 -2.82 -4.60 17.18
N LYS A 153 -2.99 -5.51 16.21
CA LYS A 153 -1.89 -6.30 15.67
C LYS A 153 -0.85 -5.42 14.97
N TYR A 154 -1.29 -4.38 14.25
CA TYR A 154 -0.43 -3.50 13.45
C TYR A 154 0.29 -2.45 14.32
N TYR A 155 -0.44 -1.74 15.19
CA TYR A 155 0.09 -0.65 16.03
C TYR A 155 0.45 -1.06 17.46
N GLY A 156 0.14 -2.27 17.90
CA GLY A 156 0.37 -2.75 19.27
C GLY A 156 -0.66 -2.27 20.30
N VAL A 157 -1.52 -1.32 19.95
CA VAL A 157 -2.54 -0.72 20.83
C VAL A 157 -3.91 -0.73 20.13
N THR A 158 -4.99 -0.67 20.94
CA THR A 158 -6.34 -0.57 20.38
C THR A 158 -6.61 0.81 19.79
N PRO A 159 -7.58 0.96 18.85
CA PRO A 159 -7.95 2.26 18.28
C PRO A 159 -8.29 3.32 19.35
N LEU A 160 -9.01 2.95 20.40
CA LEU A 160 -9.34 3.86 21.50
C LEU A 160 -8.11 4.29 22.31
N GLN A 161 -7.17 3.36 22.56
CA GLN A 161 -5.91 3.69 23.22
C GLN A 161 -5.07 4.61 22.33
N PHE A 162 -4.98 4.31 21.02
CA PHE A 162 -4.29 5.15 20.05
C PHE A 162 -4.84 6.58 20.08
N ARG A 163 -6.17 6.78 19.99
CA ARG A 163 -6.80 8.10 20.08
C ARG A 163 -6.45 8.83 21.37
N LYS A 164 -6.46 8.16 22.53
CA LYS A 164 -6.09 8.77 23.81
C LYS A 164 -4.63 9.24 23.87
N PHE A 165 -3.72 8.60 23.13
CA PHE A 165 -2.32 9.02 23.10
C PHE A 165 -2.10 10.28 22.27
N ILE A 166 -2.85 10.47 21.19
CA ILE A 166 -2.68 11.61 20.27
C ILE A 166 -3.50 12.84 20.68
N THR A 167 -4.53 12.69 21.53
CA THR A 167 -5.35 13.81 22.03
C THR A 167 -4.87 14.38 23.37
N ARG A 168 -3.69 13.97 23.84
CA ARG A 168 -3.00 14.55 25.00
C ARG A 168 -2.09 15.66 24.58
#